data_fe0ec897f31ba8785fe3a93f84e52aac
#
_entry.id   fe0ec897f31ba8785fe3a93f84e52aac
#
_cell.length_a   1.000
_cell.length_b   1.000
_cell.length_c   1.000
_cell.angle_alpha   90.00
_cell.angle_beta   90.00
_cell.angle_gamma   90.00
#
_symmetry.space_group_name_H-M   'P 1'
#
loop_
_entity.id
_entity.type
_entity.pdbx_description
1 polymer ?
#
loop_
_entity_poly.entity_id
_entity_poly.type
_entity_poly.pdbx_seq_one_letter_code
_entity_poly.pdbx_strand_id
1 'polypeptide(L)'
;ASLDHISGGRMNFGFGAGGYKPEYQAYGFEFIEKKPVRLAQMKEALQLILGMWTEPCFTLHGKHFHVEDAILEPKPLQKPHPPILIGGVGPKVTLRIIAELGDACNLWGPPEETARERETLKRHCEEVGRDESAIEKTTYDLVVCAPTEAALKQKIERLLPKGVELWMALVGTPSQLIDVVGEYERVGADHLCMDFAGNDPESYELFVNEVMKKV
;
A
#
# COMPACT_ATOMS: atom_id res chain seq x y z
N ALA A 1 -2.07 18.16 -6.16
CA ALA A 1 -3.10 18.89 -6.93
C ALA A 1 -2.86 18.82 -8.43
N SER A 2 -1.70 19.29 -8.95
CA SER A 2 -1.45 19.35 -10.41
C SER A 2 -1.62 18.02 -11.14
N LEU A 3 -1.14 16.91 -10.58
CA LEU A 3 -1.32 15.57 -11.16
C LEU A 3 -2.79 15.15 -11.18
N ASP A 4 -3.57 15.56 -10.19
CA ASP A 4 -5.01 15.29 -10.14
C ASP A 4 -5.74 16.01 -11.27
N HIS A 5 -5.39 17.28 -11.55
CA HIS A 5 -5.89 18.02 -12.71
C HIS A 5 -5.49 17.39 -14.04
N ILE A 6 -4.22 17.02 -14.21
CA ILE A 6 -3.72 16.40 -15.45
C ILE A 6 -4.41 15.06 -15.71
N SER A 7 -4.64 14.29 -14.66
CA SER A 7 -5.33 12.99 -14.77
C SER A 7 -6.84 13.08 -14.91
N GLY A 8 -7.43 14.30 -14.75
CA GLY A 8 -8.88 14.47 -14.72
C GLY A 8 -9.56 13.82 -13.50
N GLY A 9 -8.94 13.93 -12.32
CA GLY A 9 -9.50 13.40 -11.07
C GLY A 9 -9.32 11.87 -10.90
N ARG A 10 -8.28 11.28 -11.49
CA ARG A 10 -7.99 9.83 -11.38
C ARG A 10 -6.77 9.50 -10.51
N MET A 11 -6.18 10.52 -9.85
CA MET A 11 -5.00 10.32 -9.01
C MET A 11 -5.36 9.59 -7.72
N ASN A 12 -4.61 8.54 -7.40
CA ASN A 12 -4.49 7.96 -6.06
C ASN A 12 -3.12 8.35 -5.50
N PHE A 13 -3.09 8.81 -4.26
CA PHE A 13 -1.86 9.27 -3.63
C PHE A 13 -1.29 8.21 -2.67
N GLY A 14 -0.33 7.43 -3.16
CA GLY A 14 0.39 6.45 -2.34
C GLY A 14 1.46 7.12 -1.47
N PHE A 15 1.44 6.86 -0.16
CA PHE A 15 2.37 7.44 0.79
C PHE A 15 2.85 6.45 1.85
N GLY A 16 4.12 6.54 2.23
CA GLY A 16 4.73 5.66 3.23
C GLY A 16 5.91 6.33 3.94
N ALA A 17 6.34 5.73 5.05
CA ALA A 17 7.45 6.26 5.86
C ALA A 17 8.85 6.08 5.24
N GLY A 18 8.94 5.45 4.07
CA GLY A 18 10.20 5.05 3.48
C GLY A 18 10.94 3.98 4.30
N GLY A 19 11.75 3.16 3.65
CA GLY A 19 12.45 2.06 4.33
C GLY A 19 13.71 1.60 3.61
N TYR A 20 13.87 1.93 2.35
CA TYR A 20 14.97 1.42 1.54
C TYR A 20 16.13 2.45 1.47
N LYS A 21 17.03 2.35 2.44
CA LYS A 21 18.19 3.24 2.60
C LYS A 21 19.04 3.43 1.33
N PRO A 22 19.32 2.38 0.51
CA PRO A 22 20.10 2.57 -0.71
C PRO A 22 19.47 3.55 -1.71
N GLU A 23 18.15 3.61 -1.79
CA GLU A 23 17.45 4.57 -2.66
C GLU A 23 17.66 6.02 -2.20
N TYR A 24 17.52 6.28 -0.89
CA TYR A 24 17.82 7.61 -0.33
C TYR A 24 19.22 8.05 -0.64
N GLN A 25 20.19 7.15 -0.46
CA GLN A 25 21.60 7.43 -0.74
C GLN A 25 21.85 7.68 -2.24
N ALA A 26 21.22 6.91 -3.12
CA ALA A 26 21.35 7.06 -4.57
C ALA A 26 20.84 8.42 -5.08
N TYR A 27 19.80 8.97 -4.44
CA TYR A 27 19.25 10.29 -4.79
C TYR A 27 19.79 11.44 -3.93
N GLY A 28 20.76 11.19 -3.05
CA GLY A 28 21.39 12.23 -2.23
C GLY A 28 20.53 12.72 -1.06
N PHE A 29 19.52 11.96 -0.66
CA PHE A 29 18.71 12.29 0.50
C PHE A 29 19.26 11.64 1.78
N GLU A 30 19.11 12.36 2.90
CA GLU A 30 19.42 11.81 4.22
C GLU A 30 18.41 10.69 4.59
N PHE A 31 18.93 9.53 4.98
CA PHE A 31 18.10 8.46 5.50
C PHE A 31 18.05 8.54 7.03
N ILE A 32 16.87 8.73 7.56
CA ILE A 32 16.64 8.74 9.01
C ILE A 32 16.55 7.31 9.51
N GLU A 33 17.56 6.84 10.22
CA GLU A 33 17.67 5.45 10.71
C GLU A 33 16.51 5.06 11.63
N LYS A 34 16.06 5.97 12.50
CA LYS A 34 15.02 5.70 13.50
C LYS A 34 13.63 5.65 12.88
N LYS A 35 13.10 4.43 12.67
CA LYS A 35 11.73 4.19 12.15
C LYS A 35 10.66 5.02 12.87
N PRO A 36 10.63 5.15 14.21
CA PRO A 36 9.62 5.99 14.87
C PRO A 36 9.66 7.47 14.44
N VAL A 37 10.85 8.01 14.12
CA VAL A 37 10.97 9.39 13.61
C VAL A 37 10.38 9.50 12.21
N ARG A 38 10.69 8.55 11.32
CA ARG A 38 10.09 8.53 9.97
C ARG A 38 8.57 8.41 10.00
N LEU A 39 8.01 7.59 10.90
CA LEU A 39 6.56 7.48 11.09
C LEU A 39 5.93 8.77 11.60
N ALA A 40 6.59 9.46 12.53
CA ALA A 40 6.12 10.77 13.00
C ALA A 40 6.14 11.83 11.89
N GLN A 41 7.23 11.86 11.10
CA GLN A 41 7.30 12.72 9.91
C GLN A 41 6.22 12.39 8.88
N MET A 42 5.97 11.09 8.62
CA MET A 42 4.91 10.66 7.73
C MET A 42 3.54 11.19 8.18
N LYS A 43 3.22 11.07 9.47
CA LYS A 43 1.95 11.57 10.03
C LYS A 43 1.81 13.09 9.86
N GLU A 44 2.82 13.85 10.22
CA GLU A 44 2.80 15.32 10.07
C GLU A 44 2.74 15.74 8.60
N ALA A 45 3.46 15.04 7.70
CA ALA A 45 3.40 15.30 6.27
C ALA A 45 2.00 15.07 5.70
N LEU A 46 1.32 13.98 6.12
CA LEU A 46 -0.05 13.71 5.71
C LEU A 46 -1.02 14.79 6.21
N GLN A 47 -0.89 15.25 7.45
CA GLN A 47 -1.69 16.34 7.98
C GLN A 47 -1.47 17.64 7.18
N LEU A 48 -0.22 17.96 6.85
CA LEU A 48 0.13 19.10 6.03
C LEU A 48 -0.49 18.99 4.62
N ILE A 49 -0.36 17.84 3.97
CA ILE A 49 -0.90 17.60 2.63
C ILE A 49 -2.41 17.74 2.62
N LEU A 50 -3.10 17.11 3.58
CA LEU A 50 -4.55 17.18 3.72
C LEU A 50 -5.02 18.62 3.93
N GLY A 51 -4.42 19.34 4.87
CA GLY A 51 -4.75 20.74 5.12
C GLY A 51 -4.54 21.62 3.89
N MET A 52 -3.39 21.47 3.20
CA MET A 52 -3.12 22.20 1.96
C MET A 52 -4.11 21.87 0.83
N TRP A 53 -4.64 20.64 0.77
CA TRP A 53 -5.60 20.24 -0.25
C TRP A 53 -7.02 20.70 0.03
N THR A 54 -7.41 20.82 1.29
CA THR A 54 -8.82 21.03 1.69
C THR A 54 -9.10 22.45 2.18
N GLU A 55 -8.14 23.11 2.82
CA GLU A 55 -8.34 24.41 3.43
C GLU A 55 -7.87 25.57 2.52
N PRO A 56 -8.57 26.71 2.51
CA PRO A 56 -8.15 27.88 1.72
C PRO A 56 -6.76 28.39 2.11
N CYS A 57 -6.45 28.33 3.41
CA CYS A 57 -5.19 28.75 4.01
C CYS A 57 -4.91 27.83 5.19
N PHE A 58 -3.71 27.28 5.28
CA PHE A 58 -3.38 26.27 6.27
C PHE A 58 -2.12 26.60 7.06
N THR A 59 -2.19 26.41 8.38
CA THR A 59 -1.07 26.58 9.31
C THR A 59 -0.82 25.28 10.07
N LEU A 60 0.41 24.81 10.12
CA LEU A 60 0.86 23.67 10.90
C LEU A 60 2.15 24.01 11.65
N HIS A 61 2.11 23.99 12.97
CA HIS A 61 3.28 24.12 13.84
C HIS A 61 3.66 22.74 14.39
N GLY A 62 4.16 21.87 13.52
CA GLY A 62 4.57 20.52 13.87
C GLY A 62 5.99 20.44 14.39
N LYS A 63 6.39 19.25 14.78
CA LYS A 63 7.77 18.95 15.20
C LYS A 63 8.74 18.84 14.01
N HIS A 64 8.25 18.40 12.88
CA HIS A 64 9.04 18.09 11.69
C HIS A 64 8.74 19.05 10.53
N PHE A 65 7.52 19.55 10.46
CA PHE A 65 7.08 20.49 9.44
C PHE A 65 6.46 21.73 10.09
N HIS A 66 6.76 22.86 9.49
CA HIS A 66 6.23 24.14 9.92
C HIS A 66 5.83 24.96 8.70
N VAL A 67 4.56 25.32 8.64
CA VAL A 67 4.02 26.24 7.63
C VAL A 67 3.06 27.19 8.32
N GLU A 68 3.00 28.44 7.83
CA GLU A 68 2.12 29.48 8.34
C GLU A 68 1.42 30.17 7.18
N ASP A 69 0.10 30.27 7.27
CA ASP A 69 -0.77 30.88 6.27
C ASP A 69 -0.49 30.38 4.82
N ALA A 70 -0.15 29.12 4.70
CA ALA A 70 0.24 28.53 3.42
C ALA A 70 -1.00 28.31 2.52
N ILE A 71 -0.87 28.68 1.25
CA ILE A 71 -1.92 28.57 0.24
C ILE A 71 -1.44 27.65 -0.88
N LEU A 72 -2.30 26.71 -1.29
CA LEU A 72 -2.09 25.86 -2.45
C LEU A 72 -3.25 26.03 -3.41
N GLU A 73 -2.96 26.52 -4.61
CA GLU A 73 -3.92 26.67 -5.70
C GLU A 73 -3.32 26.17 -7.05
N PRO A 74 -4.10 25.54 -7.90
CA PRO A 74 -5.50 25.13 -7.69
C PRO A 74 -5.60 23.97 -6.69
N LYS A 75 -6.73 23.88 -5.98
CA LYS A 75 -7.07 22.70 -5.16
C LYS A 75 -7.26 21.48 -6.04
N PRO A 76 -7.10 20.24 -5.52
CA PRO A 76 -7.42 19.03 -6.26
C PRO A 76 -8.84 19.03 -6.83
N LEU A 77 -9.03 18.35 -7.97
CA LEU A 77 -10.37 18.14 -8.56
C LEU A 77 -11.21 17.22 -7.69
N GLN A 78 -10.62 16.15 -7.19
CA GLN A 78 -11.30 15.18 -6.34
C GLN A 78 -11.70 15.81 -5.00
N LYS A 79 -12.87 15.46 -4.48
CA LYS A 79 -13.41 15.98 -3.23
C LYS A 79 -13.74 14.85 -2.26
N PRO A 80 -13.38 14.99 -0.98
CA PRO A 80 -12.73 16.15 -0.36
C PRO A 80 -11.28 16.32 -0.79
N HIS A 81 -10.60 15.28 -1.22
CA HIS A 81 -9.21 15.22 -1.72
C HIS A 81 -9.00 13.92 -2.54
N PRO A 82 -7.90 13.80 -3.29
CA PRO A 82 -7.50 12.53 -3.89
C PRO A 82 -7.35 11.44 -2.82
N PRO A 83 -7.77 10.18 -3.07
CA PRO A 83 -7.63 9.10 -2.12
C PRO A 83 -6.18 8.90 -1.68
N ILE A 84 -5.97 8.73 -0.37
CA ILE A 84 -4.66 8.51 0.25
C ILE A 84 -4.51 7.03 0.59
N LEU A 85 -3.62 6.35 -0.13
CA LEU A 85 -3.22 4.98 0.16
C LEU A 85 -1.95 5.00 1.02
N ILE A 86 -2.02 4.44 2.22
CA ILE A 86 -0.87 4.37 3.14
C ILE A 86 -0.32 2.96 3.17
N GLY A 87 0.98 2.83 2.82
CA GLY A 87 1.70 1.57 2.86
C GLY A 87 2.31 1.26 4.23
N GLY A 88 2.18 0.01 4.65
CA GLY A 88 2.84 -0.54 5.84
C GLY A 88 1.90 -1.15 6.87
N VAL A 89 2.46 -2.07 7.65
CA VAL A 89 1.74 -3.01 8.51
C VAL A 89 2.07 -2.88 10.01
N GLY A 90 2.68 -1.79 10.41
CA GLY A 90 3.04 -1.58 11.82
C GLY A 90 1.81 -1.47 12.72
N PRO A 91 1.51 -2.48 13.59
CA PRO A 91 0.20 -2.60 14.24
C PRO A 91 -0.12 -1.45 15.22
N LYS A 92 0.91 -0.83 15.81
CA LYS A 92 0.72 0.21 16.84
C LYS A 92 0.66 1.63 16.27
N VAL A 93 1.39 1.91 15.21
CA VAL A 93 1.57 3.28 14.71
C VAL A 93 1.04 3.41 13.28
N THR A 94 1.47 2.55 12.36
CA THR A 94 1.08 2.68 10.94
C THR A 94 -0.42 2.46 10.76
N LEU A 95 -0.96 1.36 11.30
CA LEU A 95 -2.41 1.09 11.22
C LEU A 95 -3.23 2.16 11.96
N ARG A 96 -2.70 2.77 13.02
CA ARG A 96 -3.33 3.92 13.66
C ARG A 96 -3.37 5.17 12.76
N ILE A 97 -2.27 5.47 12.05
CA ILE A 97 -2.22 6.58 11.08
C ILE A 97 -3.20 6.32 9.92
N ILE A 98 -3.30 5.09 9.45
CA ILE A 98 -4.27 4.69 8.41
C ILE A 98 -5.70 4.95 8.92
N ALA A 99 -6.05 4.51 10.12
CA ALA A 99 -7.36 4.76 10.70
C ALA A 99 -7.70 6.25 10.82
N GLU A 100 -6.71 7.09 11.11
CA GLU A 100 -6.90 8.54 11.27
C GLU A 100 -6.95 9.30 9.93
N LEU A 101 -6.12 8.94 8.95
CA LEU A 101 -5.81 9.79 7.79
C LEU A 101 -5.87 9.08 6.43
N GLY A 102 -5.92 7.75 6.36
CA GLY A 102 -5.88 7.00 5.11
C GLY A 102 -7.27 6.72 4.53
N ASP A 103 -7.40 6.71 3.22
CA ASP A 103 -8.60 6.24 2.51
C ASP A 103 -8.42 4.81 2.00
N ALA A 104 -7.18 4.37 1.89
CA ALA A 104 -6.81 3.01 1.59
C ALA A 104 -5.56 2.61 2.39
N CYS A 105 -5.41 1.32 2.64
CA CYS A 105 -4.19 0.74 3.20
C CYS A 105 -3.60 -0.27 2.23
N ASN A 106 -2.26 -0.37 2.20
CA ASN A 106 -1.59 -1.45 1.52
C ASN A 106 -0.97 -2.38 2.56
N LEU A 107 -1.65 -3.50 2.78
CA LEU A 107 -1.27 -4.56 3.69
C LEU A 107 -0.28 -5.51 3.02
N TRP A 108 0.39 -6.33 3.80
CA TRP A 108 1.41 -7.20 3.26
C TRP A 108 1.50 -8.51 4.04
N GLY A 109 1.61 -9.62 3.32
CA GLY A 109 1.69 -10.95 3.89
C GLY A 109 0.53 -11.86 3.46
N PRO A 110 0.56 -13.13 3.82
CA PRO A 110 -0.47 -14.10 3.45
C PRO A 110 -1.85 -13.74 4.03
N PRO A 111 -2.94 -14.38 3.56
CA PRO A 111 -4.30 -14.06 3.98
C PRO A 111 -4.51 -14.01 5.50
N GLU A 112 -3.88 -14.90 6.25
CA GLU A 112 -4.00 -14.93 7.73
C GLU A 112 -3.37 -13.68 8.38
N GLU A 113 -2.28 -13.17 7.83
CA GLU A 113 -1.64 -11.94 8.32
C GLU A 113 -2.49 -10.72 7.94
N THR A 114 -2.99 -10.67 6.72
CA THR A 114 -3.95 -9.65 6.26
C THR A 114 -5.18 -9.61 7.17
N ALA A 115 -5.72 -10.76 7.57
CA ALA A 115 -6.84 -10.83 8.53
C ALA A 115 -6.50 -10.21 9.90
N ARG A 116 -5.29 -10.49 10.43
CA ARG A 116 -4.84 -9.92 11.73
C ARG A 116 -4.63 -8.42 11.65
N GLU A 117 -4.06 -7.96 10.55
CA GLU A 117 -3.82 -6.53 10.32
C GLU A 117 -5.14 -5.78 10.19
N ARG A 118 -6.09 -6.34 9.44
CA ARG A 118 -7.44 -5.79 9.32
C ARG A 118 -8.16 -5.71 10.66
N GLU A 119 -8.10 -6.75 11.49
CA GLU A 119 -8.70 -6.71 12.82
C GLU A 119 -8.07 -5.64 13.72
N THR A 120 -6.75 -5.43 13.57
CA THR A 120 -6.04 -4.36 14.27
C THR A 120 -6.44 -2.98 13.75
N LEU A 121 -6.58 -2.81 12.44
CA LEU A 121 -7.07 -1.59 11.81
C LEU A 121 -8.47 -1.25 12.29
N LYS A 122 -9.37 -2.24 12.32
CA LYS A 122 -10.75 -2.09 12.81
C LYS A 122 -10.79 -1.53 14.24
N ARG A 123 -9.99 -2.08 15.16
CA ARG A 123 -9.90 -1.55 16.53
C ARG A 123 -9.44 -0.09 16.56
N HIS A 124 -8.44 0.27 15.76
CA HIS A 124 -8.00 1.66 15.66
C HIS A 124 -9.08 2.57 15.08
N CYS A 125 -9.87 2.09 14.12
CA CYS A 125 -11.01 2.83 13.57
C CYS A 125 -12.09 3.07 14.64
N GLU A 126 -12.43 2.04 15.44
CA GLU A 126 -13.35 2.16 16.57
C GLU A 126 -12.88 3.23 17.60
N GLU A 127 -11.58 3.22 17.91
CA GLU A 127 -11.00 4.21 18.85
C GLU A 127 -11.05 5.67 18.33
N VAL A 128 -11.01 5.88 17.01
CA VAL A 128 -11.09 7.23 16.39
C VAL A 128 -12.50 7.59 15.93
N GLY A 129 -13.47 6.68 16.10
CA GLY A 129 -14.84 6.92 15.68
C GLY A 129 -15.05 6.90 14.16
N ARG A 130 -14.25 6.13 13.43
CA ARG A 130 -14.33 5.99 11.98
C ARG A 130 -14.86 4.60 11.58
N ASP A 131 -15.65 4.55 10.51
CA ASP A 131 -16.07 3.29 9.92
C ASP A 131 -14.88 2.64 9.14
N GLU A 132 -14.50 1.43 9.51
CA GLU A 132 -13.44 0.65 8.85
C GLU A 132 -13.79 0.35 7.39
N SER A 133 -15.07 0.19 7.05
CA SER A 133 -15.51 -0.08 5.69
C SER A 133 -15.24 1.08 4.70
N ALA A 134 -14.99 2.28 5.23
CA ALA A 134 -14.60 3.45 4.43
C ALA A 134 -13.12 3.43 4.01
N ILE A 135 -12.35 2.45 4.46
CA ILE A 135 -10.93 2.30 4.11
C ILE A 135 -10.80 1.09 3.18
N GLU A 136 -10.33 1.30 1.95
CA GLU A 136 -10.02 0.21 1.01
C GLU A 136 -8.81 -0.58 1.51
N LYS A 137 -8.93 -1.92 1.59
CA LYS A 137 -7.86 -2.83 1.99
C LYS A 137 -7.23 -3.42 0.74
N THR A 138 -6.05 -2.91 0.38
CA THR A 138 -5.25 -3.46 -0.71
C THR A 138 -4.11 -4.32 -0.17
N THR A 139 -3.63 -5.28 -0.94
CA THR A 139 -2.40 -6.02 -0.66
C THR A 139 -1.36 -5.77 -1.74
N TYR A 140 -0.11 -6.08 -1.46
CA TYR A 140 0.96 -6.13 -2.45
C TYR A 140 1.63 -7.49 -2.39
N ASP A 141 1.65 -8.19 -3.52
CA ASP A 141 2.14 -9.55 -3.62
C ASP A 141 3.07 -9.74 -4.83
N LEU A 142 4.22 -10.34 -4.59
CA LEU A 142 5.10 -10.78 -5.65
C LEU A 142 4.60 -12.14 -6.18
N VAL A 143 4.33 -12.25 -7.48
CA VAL A 143 3.66 -13.43 -8.07
C VAL A 143 4.61 -14.27 -8.91
N VAL A 144 4.59 -15.58 -8.69
CA VAL A 144 5.17 -16.59 -9.60
C VAL A 144 4.12 -17.64 -9.91
N CYS A 145 3.73 -17.73 -11.18
CA CYS A 145 2.75 -18.71 -11.68
C CYS A 145 3.39 -19.66 -12.69
N ALA A 146 3.10 -20.94 -12.58
CA ALA A 146 3.58 -21.94 -13.52
C ALA A 146 2.53 -23.06 -13.73
N PRO A 147 2.50 -23.72 -14.91
CA PRO A 147 1.46 -24.71 -15.22
C PRO A 147 1.57 -26.01 -14.40
N THR A 148 2.74 -26.30 -13.83
CA THR A 148 3.00 -27.50 -13.03
C THR A 148 3.95 -27.22 -11.89
N GLU A 149 3.91 -28.05 -10.84
CA GLU A 149 4.84 -27.99 -9.70
C GLU A 149 6.33 -28.05 -10.12
N ALA A 150 6.66 -28.88 -11.10
CA ALA A 150 8.02 -28.98 -11.58
C ALA A 150 8.52 -27.70 -12.25
N ALA A 151 7.68 -27.06 -13.07
CA ALA A 151 7.97 -25.78 -13.69
C ALA A 151 8.00 -24.65 -12.66
N LEU A 152 7.09 -24.69 -11.67
CA LEU A 152 7.03 -23.73 -10.59
C LEU A 152 8.32 -23.69 -9.77
N LYS A 153 8.86 -24.85 -9.39
CA LYS A 153 10.12 -24.95 -8.66
C LYS A 153 11.28 -24.30 -9.41
N GLN A 154 11.38 -24.54 -10.71
CA GLN A 154 12.41 -23.94 -11.56
C GLN A 154 12.24 -22.40 -11.68
N LYS A 155 10.99 -21.93 -11.80
CA LYS A 155 10.69 -20.50 -11.86
C LYS A 155 11.03 -19.79 -10.55
N ILE A 156 10.70 -20.36 -9.41
CA ILE A 156 11.03 -19.82 -8.07
C ILE A 156 12.54 -19.60 -7.95
N GLU A 157 13.33 -20.62 -8.26
CA GLU A 157 14.80 -20.54 -8.19
C GLU A 157 15.38 -19.45 -9.12
N ARG A 158 14.76 -19.22 -10.26
CA ARG A 158 15.21 -18.24 -11.27
C ARG A 158 14.74 -16.83 -11.01
N LEU A 159 13.49 -16.64 -10.58
CA LEU A 159 12.79 -15.35 -10.62
C LEU A 159 12.68 -14.68 -9.26
N LEU A 160 12.59 -15.43 -8.16
CA LEU A 160 12.49 -14.79 -6.86
C LEU A 160 13.81 -14.13 -6.47
N PRO A 161 13.76 -12.85 -6.05
CA PRO A 161 14.94 -12.16 -5.57
C PRO A 161 15.55 -12.87 -4.35
N LYS A 162 16.88 -12.86 -4.24
CA LYS A 162 17.57 -13.41 -3.07
C LYS A 162 17.12 -12.72 -1.80
N GLY A 163 16.70 -13.51 -0.81
CA GLY A 163 16.22 -13.02 0.49
C GLY A 163 14.72 -12.81 0.57
N VAL A 164 13.98 -13.04 -0.51
CA VAL A 164 12.50 -13.13 -0.46
C VAL A 164 12.14 -14.54 0.02
N GLU A 165 11.45 -14.61 1.15
CA GLU A 165 10.88 -15.86 1.68
C GLU A 165 9.60 -16.22 0.88
N LEU A 166 9.34 -17.52 0.70
CA LEU A 166 8.18 -17.97 -0.09
C LEU A 166 6.84 -17.47 0.44
N TRP A 167 6.72 -17.30 1.78
CA TRP A 167 5.50 -16.75 2.39
C TRP A 167 5.27 -15.26 2.07
N MET A 168 6.27 -14.57 1.51
CA MET A 168 6.18 -13.18 1.08
C MET A 168 5.77 -13.05 -0.40
N ALA A 169 5.41 -14.16 -1.05
CA ALA A 169 5.07 -14.18 -2.46
C ALA A 169 3.91 -15.14 -2.74
N LEU A 170 3.07 -14.80 -3.68
CA LEU A 170 2.03 -15.67 -4.24
C LEU A 170 2.68 -16.61 -5.27
N VAL A 171 2.99 -17.82 -4.85
CA VAL A 171 3.62 -18.82 -5.70
C VAL A 171 2.71 -20.04 -5.83
N GLY A 172 2.42 -20.43 -7.08
CA GLY A 172 1.55 -21.59 -7.29
C GLY A 172 1.26 -21.91 -8.74
N THR A 173 0.63 -23.06 -8.92
CA THR A 173 -0.10 -23.38 -10.15
C THR A 173 -1.41 -22.57 -10.18
N PRO A 174 -2.07 -22.42 -11.34
CA PRO A 174 -3.33 -21.69 -11.41
C PRO A 174 -4.38 -22.14 -10.38
N SER A 175 -4.51 -23.45 -10.16
CA SER A 175 -5.47 -23.97 -9.15
C SER A 175 -5.16 -23.49 -7.75
N GLN A 176 -3.88 -23.55 -7.34
CA GLN A 176 -3.46 -23.08 -6.01
C GLN A 176 -3.65 -21.56 -5.86
N LEU A 177 -3.37 -20.78 -6.91
CA LEU A 177 -3.54 -19.33 -6.86
C LEU A 177 -5.01 -18.91 -6.82
N ILE A 178 -5.92 -19.67 -7.46
CA ILE A 178 -7.37 -19.47 -7.32
C ILE A 178 -7.78 -19.62 -5.86
N ASP A 179 -7.32 -20.68 -5.19
CA ASP A 179 -7.64 -20.93 -3.78
C ASP A 179 -7.15 -19.80 -2.89
N VAL A 180 -5.89 -19.33 -3.09
CA VAL A 180 -5.31 -18.25 -2.29
C VAL A 180 -5.99 -16.90 -2.56
N VAL A 181 -6.32 -16.57 -3.81
CA VAL A 181 -7.08 -15.35 -4.13
C VAL A 181 -8.46 -15.37 -3.44
N GLY A 182 -9.14 -16.52 -3.46
CA GLY A 182 -10.39 -16.70 -2.73
C GLY A 182 -10.24 -16.59 -1.20
N GLU A 183 -9.05 -16.88 -0.67
CA GLU A 183 -8.74 -16.64 0.76
C GLU A 183 -8.59 -15.15 1.07
N TYR A 184 -7.91 -14.38 0.21
CA TYR A 184 -7.85 -12.92 0.36
C TYR A 184 -9.24 -12.27 0.33
N GLU A 185 -10.11 -12.68 -0.58
CA GLU A 185 -11.51 -12.22 -0.60
C GLU A 185 -12.21 -12.51 0.72
N ARG A 186 -12.09 -13.74 1.23
CA ARG A 186 -12.72 -14.16 2.51
C ARG A 186 -12.23 -13.36 3.71
N VAL A 187 -10.98 -12.96 3.74
CA VAL A 187 -10.44 -12.11 4.82
C VAL A 187 -10.69 -10.62 4.59
N GLY A 188 -11.33 -10.25 3.49
CA GLY A 188 -11.80 -8.91 3.19
C GLY A 188 -10.72 -7.99 2.61
N ALA A 189 -9.83 -8.52 1.80
CA ALA A 189 -9.03 -7.72 0.88
C ALA A 189 -9.93 -7.25 -0.27
N ASP A 190 -9.93 -5.95 -0.52
CA ASP A 190 -10.75 -5.34 -1.57
C ASP A 190 -10.00 -5.32 -2.93
N HIS A 191 -8.66 -5.26 -2.90
CA HIS A 191 -7.84 -5.15 -4.10
C HIS A 191 -6.46 -5.80 -3.91
N LEU A 192 -6.07 -6.68 -4.84
CA LEU A 192 -4.76 -7.32 -4.86
C LEU A 192 -3.85 -6.64 -5.88
N CYS A 193 -2.78 -5.98 -5.42
CA CYS A 193 -1.75 -5.40 -6.27
C CYS A 193 -0.66 -6.46 -6.51
N MET A 194 -0.50 -6.91 -7.74
CA MET A 194 0.39 -8.01 -8.09
C MET A 194 1.59 -7.55 -8.91
N ASP A 195 2.77 -7.92 -8.46
CA ASP A 195 4.03 -7.73 -9.17
C ASP A 195 4.56 -9.10 -9.64
N PHE A 196 4.64 -9.30 -10.95
CA PHE A 196 5.12 -10.58 -11.49
C PHE A 196 6.64 -10.64 -11.46
N ALA A 197 7.18 -11.55 -10.64
CA ALA A 197 8.60 -11.69 -10.39
C ALA A 197 9.41 -11.75 -11.69
N GLY A 198 10.43 -10.91 -11.80
CA GLY A 198 11.28 -10.80 -12.97
C GLY A 198 10.58 -10.30 -14.23
N ASN A 199 9.41 -9.67 -14.11
CA ASN A 199 8.54 -9.29 -15.25
C ASN A 199 8.23 -10.47 -16.18
N ASP A 200 8.03 -11.68 -15.61
CA ASP A 200 7.87 -12.92 -16.36
C ASP A 200 6.51 -12.95 -17.11
N PRO A 201 6.51 -12.82 -18.45
CA PRO A 201 5.27 -12.75 -19.22
C PRO A 201 4.45 -14.05 -19.16
N GLU A 202 5.12 -15.20 -19.02
CA GLU A 202 4.43 -16.48 -18.93
C GLU A 202 3.62 -16.59 -17.63
N SER A 203 4.18 -16.15 -16.48
CA SER A 203 3.44 -16.09 -15.23
C SER A 203 2.24 -15.15 -15.33
N TYR A 204 2.44 -13.97 -15.93
CA TYR A 204 1.37 -12.99 -16.15
C TYR A 204 0.24 -13.55 -17.03
N GLU A 205 0.57 -14.07 -18.21
CA GLU A 205 -0.42 -14.61 -19.15
C GLU A 205 -1.19 -15.78 -18.54
N LEU A 206 -0.49 -16.68 -17.86
CA LEU A 206 -1.09 -17.84 -17.20
C LEU A 206 -2.04 -17.40 -16.07
N PHE A 207 -1.63 -16.44 -15.25
CA PHE A 207 -2.45 -15.89 -14.19
C PHE A 207 -3.71 -15.21 -14.74
N VAL A 208 -3.57 -14.34 -15.74
CA VAL A 208 -4.71 -13.64 -16.35
C VAL A 208 -5.70 -14.62 -17.00
N ASN A 209 -5.21 -15.65 -17.68
CA ASN A 209 -6.07 -16.55 -18.42
C ASN A 209 -6.70 -17.65 -17.57
N GLU A 210 -5.99 -18.14 -16.55
CA GLU A 210 -6.40 -19.33 -15.80
C GLU A 210 -6.80 -19.03 -14.33
N VAL A 211 -6.45 -17.86 -13.79
CA VAL A 211 -6.82 -17.45 -12.44
C VAL A 211 -7.88 -16.35 -12.49
N MET A 212 -7.55 -15.16 -13.01
CA MET A 212 -8.45 -13.99 -13.00
C MET A 212 -9.83 -14.23 -13.65
N LYS A 213 -9.94 -15.17 -14.57
CA LYS A 213 -11.23 -15.51 -15.22
C LYS A 213 -12.11 -16.44 -14.38
N LYS A 214 -11.60 -16.93 -13.23
CA LYS A 214 -12.28 -17.94 -12.39
C LYS A 214 -12.54 -17.45 -10.96
N VAL A 215 -12.05 -16.28 -10.64
CA VAL A 215 -12.26 -15.58 -9.37
C VAL A 215 -13.09 -14.33 -9.57
#